data_7ca3dad07340b36ff0378b3d9e80eae1
#
_entry.id   7ca3dad07340b36ff0378b3d9e80eae1
#
_cell.length_a   1.000
_cell.length_b   1.000
_cell.length_c   1.000
_cell.angle_alpha   90.00
_cell.angle_beta   90.00
_cell.angle_gamma   90.00
#
_symmetry.space_group_name_H-M   'P 1'
#
loop_
_entity.id
_entity.type
_entity.pdbx_description
1 polymer ?
#
loop_
_entity_poly.entity_id
_entity_poly.type
_entity_poly.pdbx_seq_one_letter_code
_entity_poly.pdbx_strand_id
1 'polypeptide(L)'
;MSKVHLRRITDAIEQACVGLRVGDDQVRFVATNAESLAQAKVNPRLVPLAIYDGTARGYSEPHVPMIGFVMYEIDCGVGFILRLMIDRAHQRKGYGRAALKELIRRLRLEPEVEMIATRHRHDNSPMAALCHSLGFVAWHREGIDPNSGEIYLRLPAER
;
A
#
# COMPACT_ATOMS: atom_id res chain seq x y z
N MET A 1 -14.88 -13.28 0.08
CA MET A 1 -13.66 -12.52 0.41
C MET A 1 -12.84 -12.27 -0.84
N SER A 2 -12.44 -11.02 -1.04
CA SER A 2 -11.58 -10.67 -2.16
C SER A 2 -10.17 -11.21 -1.96
N LYS A 3 -9.57 -11.70 -3.03
CA LYS A 3 -8.18 -12.13 -3.06
C LYS A 3 -7.43 -11.25 -4.05
N VAL A 4 -6.15 -11.03 -3.78
CA VAL A 4 -5.29 -10.24 -4.64
C VAL A 4 -3.97 -10.92 -4.88
N HIS A 5 -3.32 -10.56 -5.98
CA HIS A 5 -1.91 -10.83 -6.25
C HIS A 5 -1.15 -9.52 -6.27
N LEU A 6 -0.01 -9.50 -5.60
CA LEU A 6 0.91 -8.35 -5.63
C LEU A 6 2.10 -8.72 -6.51
N ARG A 7 2.42 -7.83 -7.45
CA ARG A 7 3.46 -8.07 -8.44
C ARG A 7 4.33 -6.83 -8.61
N ARG A 8 5.63 -7.03 -8.72
CA ARG A 8 6.56 -5.92 -8.97
C ARG A 8 6.23 -5.22 -10.28
N ILE A 9 6.37 -3.89 -10.27
CA ILE A 9 6.17 -3.07 -11.45
C ILE A 9 7.36 -3.28 -12.39
N THR A 10 7.05 -3.69 -13.61
CA THR A 10 8.02 -3.81 -14.71
C THR A 10 7.74 -2.72 -15.75
N ASP A 11 8.66 -2.51 -16.68
CA ASP A 11 8.45 -1.56 -17.77
C ASP A 11 7.18 -1.86 -18.57
N ALA A 12 6.85 -3.15 -18.71
CA ALA A 12 5.68 -3.59 -19.47
C ALA A 12 4.35 -3.16 -18.83
N ILE A 13 4.30 -3.00 -17.50
CA ILE A 13 3.04 -2.69 -16.77
C ILE A 13 3.05 -1.29 -16.14
N GLU A 14 4.13 -0.53 -16.30
CA GLU A 14 4.25 0.81 -15.70
C GLU A 14 3.13 1.75 -16.16
N GLN A 15 2.83 1.76 -17.45
CA GLN A 15 1.80 2.64 -18.00
C GLN A 15 0.40 2.31 -17.48
N ALA A 16 0.09 1.04 -17.32
CA ALA A 16 -1.16 0.62 -16.70
C ALA A 16 -1.26 1.13 -15.26
N CYS A 17 -0.17 1.07 -14.51
CA CYS A 17 -0.09 1.58 -13.14
C CYS A 17 -0.33 3.09 -13.09
N VAL A 18 0.33 3.85 -13.97
CA VAL A 18 0.19 5.31 -14.05
C VAL A 18 -1.25 5.71 -14.40
N GLY A 19 -1.95 4.88 -15.15
CA GLY A 19 -3.34 5.13 -15.55
C GLY A 19 -4.38 4.95 -14.44
N LEU A 20 -4.03 4.31 -13.33
CA LEU A 20 -4.96 4.11 -12.23
C LEU A 20 -5.24 5.43 -11.49
N ARG A 21 -6.47 5.61 -11.04
CA ARG A 21 -6.93 6.84 -10.37
C ARG A 21 -7.81 6.52 -9.18
N VAL A 22 -7.61 7.24 -8.09
CA VAL A 22 -8.54 7.27 -6.96
C VAL A 22 -9.73 8.18 -7.28
N GLY A 23 -10.79 8.10 -6.47
CA GLY A 23 -11.89 9.05 -6.56
C GLY A 23 -11.45 10.48 -6.26
N ASP A 24 -12.14 11.48 -6.82
CA ASP A 24 -11.77 12.90 -6.68
C ASP A 24 -11.67 13.36 -5.22
N ASP A 25 -12.48 12.77 -4.35
CA ASP A 25 -12.47 13.04 -2.91
C ASP A 25 -11.25 12.44 -2.19
N GLN A 26 -10.48 11.58 -2.85
CA GLN A 26 -9.34 10.85 -2.28
C GLN A 26 -7.99 11.36 -2.79
N VAL A 27 -7.96 12.21 -3.78
CA VAL A 27 -6.72 12.67 -4.45
C VAL A 27 -5.73 13.29 -3.46
N ARG A 28 -6.23 13.98 -2.44
CA ARG A 28 -5.39 14.63 -1.42
C ARG A 28 -4.74 13.66 -0.44
N PHE A 29 -5.21 12.39 -0.38
CA PHE A 29 -4.76 11.42 0.62
C PHE A 29 -3.53 10.61 0.19
N VAL A 30 -3.27 10.53 -1.11
CA VAL A 30 -2.20 9.70 -1.63
C VAL A 30 -1.53 10.39 -2.83
N ALA A 31 -0.21 10.26 -2.92
CA ALA A 31 0.53 10.71 -4.09
C ALA A 31 0.07 9.92 -5.33
N THR A 32 0.21 10.53 -6.51
CA THR A 32 -0.10 9.83 -7.76
C THR A 32 0.85 8.64 -7.95
N ASN A 33 0.41 7.66 -8.72
CA ASN A 33 1.28 6.51 -9.03
C ASN A 33 2.51 6.95 -9.83
N ALA A 34 2.37 7.95 -10.70
CA ALA A 34 3.50 8.51 -11.43
C ALA A 34 4.57 9.09 -10.47
N GLU A 35 4.14 9.86 -9.47
CA GLU A 35 5.05 10.40 -8.45
C GLU A 35 5.72 9.28 -7.64
N SER A 36 4.96 8.28 -7.22
CA SER A 36 5.47 7.15 -6.45
C SER A 36 6.50 6.34 -7.23
N LEU A 37 6.23 6.08 -8.51
CA LEU A 37 7.17 5.36 -9.37
C LEU A 37 8.44 6.16 -9.63
N ALA A 38 8.33 7.48 -9.78
CA ALA A 38 9.49 8.35 -9.90
C ALA A 38 10.36 8.31 -8.64
N GLN A 39 9.75 8.31 -7.46
CA GLN A 39 10.46 8.16 -6.19
C GLN A 39 11.18 6.81 -6.11
N ALA A 40 10.53 5.73 -6.54
CA ALA A 40 11.12 4.39 -6.52
C ALA A 40 12.34 4.27 -7.46
N LYS A 41 12.36 5.02 -8.54
CA LYS A 41 13.50 5.01 -9.48
C LYS A 41 14.77 5.63 -8.88
N VAL A 42 14.63 6.58 -7.94
CA VAL A 42 15.78 7.24 -7.31
C VAL A 42 16.09 6.69 -5.91
N ASN A 43 15.18 5.93 -5.32
CA ASN A 43 15.37 5.31 -4.01
C ASN A 43 15.18 3.79 -4.11
N PRO A 44 16.27 3.02 -4.15
CA PRO A 44 16.19 1.57 -4.35
C PRO A 44 15.56 0.81 -3.18
N ARG A 45 15.36 1.44 -2.01
CA ARG A 45 14.66 0.81 -0.89
C ARG A 45 13.16 0.73 -1.12
N LEU A 46 12.61 1.62 -1.95
CA LEU A 46 11.18 1.62 -2.24
C LEU A 46 10.82 0.46 -3.16
N VAL A 47 9.81 -0.29 -2.78
CA VAL A 47 9.32 -1.45 -3.54
C VAL A 47 7.91 -1.17 -4.00
N PRO A 48 7.72 -0.79 -5.28
CA PRO A 48 6.40 -0.58 -5.85
C PRO A 48 5.81 -1.89 -6.34
N LEU A 49 4.54 -2.15 -5.99
CA LEU A 49 3.83 -3.37 -6.38
C LEU A 49 2.48 -3.03 -7.00
N ALA A 50 2.18 -3.69 -8.12
CA ALA A 50 0.86 -3.66 -8.70
C ALA A 50 -0.06 -4.64 -7.97
N ILE A 51 -1.33 -4.28 -7.84
CA ILE A 51 -2.36 -5.12 -7.26
C ILE A 51 -3.26 -5.63 -8.37
N TYR A 52 -3.40 -6.95 -8.46
CA TYR A 52 -4.30 -7.63 -9.41
C TYR A 52 -5.36 -8.41 -8.66
N ASP A 53 -6.51 -8.60 -9.28
CA ASP A 53 -7.55 -9.48 -8.76
C ASP A 53 -6.98 -10.91 -8.66
N GLY A 54 -7.14 -11.54 -7.51
CA GLY A 54 -6.59 -12.87 -7.21
C GLY A 54 -7.29 -14.01 -7.91
N THR A 55 -8.40 -13.76 -8.62
CA THR A 55 -9.05 -14.77 -9.45
C THR A 55 -8.37 -14.95 -10.81
N ALA A 56 -7.47 -14.02 -11.15
CA ALA A 56 -6.68 -14.11 -12.37
C ALA A 56 -5.75 -15.30 -12.35
N ARG A 57 -5.76 -16.08 -13.42
CA ARG A 57 -4.99 -17.35 -13.54
C ARG A 57 -3.60 -17.17 -14.10
N GLY A 58 -2.99 -16.05 -14.01
CA GLY A 58 -1.66 -15.82 -14.51
C GLY A 58 -1.40 -14.36 -14.78
N TYR A 59 -0.17 -13.98 -14.57
CA TYR A 59 0.24 -12.59 -14.69
C TYR A 59 0.45 -12.15 -16.14
N SER A 60 0.42 -13.08 -17.07
CA SER A 60 0.64 -12.82 -18.50
C SER A 60 -0.67 -12.65 -19.28
N GLU A 61 -1.82 -12.79 -18.63
CA GLU A 61 -3.10 -12.63 -19.28
C GLU A 61 -3.38 -11.13 -19.52
N PRO A 62 -3.38 -10.65 -20.76
CA PRO A 62 -3.47 -9.21 -21.05
C PRO A 62 -4.82 -8.59 -20.70
N HIS A 63 -5.83 -9.41 -20.46
CA HIS A 63 -7.17 -8.94 -20.06
C HIS A 63 -7.40 -8.87 -18.56
N VAL A 64 -6.40 -9.26 -17.75
CA VAL A 64 -6.51 -9.14 -16.29
C VAL A 64 -6.27 -7.69 -15.90
N PRO A 65 -7.26 -7.01 -15.30
CA PRO A 65 -7.07 -5.62 -14.95
C PRO A 65 -6.17 -5.47 -13.72
N MET A 66 -5.24 -4.52 -13.80
CA MET A 66 -4.57 -4.00 -12.62
C MET A 66 -5.60 -3.15 -11.86
N ILE A 67 -5.77 -3.42 -10.57
CA ILE A 67 -6.81 -2.78 -9.78
C ILE A 67 -6.30 -1.79 -8.75
N GLY A 68 -5.00 -1.79 -8.50
CA GLY A 68 -4.43 -0.88 -7.52
C GLY A 68 -2.91 -0.91 -7.48
N PHE A 69 -2.37 -0.21 -6.51
CA PHE A 69 -0.94 -0.02 -6.33
C PHE A 69 -0.62 0.09 -4.84
N VAL A 70 0.49 -0.50 -4.43
CA VAL A 70 1.02 -0.37 -3.07
C VAL A 70 2.53 -0.19 -3.15
N MET A 71 3.10 0.57 -2.22
CA MET A 71 4.54 0.76 -2.13
C MET A 71 4.99 0.72 -0.69
N TYR A 72 6.09 0.01 -0.44
CA TYR A 72 6.67 -0.09 0.90
C TYR A 72 8.19 0.05 0.84
N GLU A 73 8.79 0.22 2.01
CA GLU A 73 10.23 0.10 2.18
C GLU A 73 10.53 -0.68 3.44
N ILE A 74 11.74 -1.26 3.51
CA ILE A 74 12.27 -1.86 4.73
C ILE A 74 13.51 -1.06 5.11
N ASP A 75 13.49 -0.46 6.29
CA ASP A 75 14.59 0.35 6.79
C ASP A 75 14.66 0.23 8.31
N CYS A 76 15.85 -0.06 8.83
CA CYS A 76 16.09 -0.18 10.28
C CYS A 76 15.10 -1.10 10.99
N GLY A 77 14.78 -2.23 10.40
CA GLY A 77 13.87 -3.23 10.97
C GLY A 77 12.39 -2.92 10.80
N VAL A 78 12.05 -1.81 10.16
CA VAL A 78 10.65 -1.41 9.95
C VAL A 78 10.24 -1.65 8.52
N GLY A 79 9.22 -2.46 8.31
CA GLY A 79 8.49 -2.55 7.04
C GLY A 79 7.43 -1.46 7.01
N PHE A 80 7.71 -0.38 6.28
CA PHE A 80 6.86 0.80 6.26
C PHE A 80 6.07 0.86 4.96
N ILE A 81 4.74 0.88 5.07
CA ILE A 81 3.83 0.95 3.93
C ILE A 81 3.54 2.41 3.64
N LEU A 82 4.10 2.93 2.53
CA LEU A 82 4.03 4.34 2.19
C LEU A 82 2.79 4.69 1.37
N ARG A 83 2.38 3.79 0.48
CA ARG A 83 1.30 4.05 -0.48
C ARG A 83 0.40 2.84 -0.59
N LEU A 84 -0.90 3.07 -0.62
CA LEU A 84 -1.91 2.07 -0.95
C LEU A 84 -3.06 2.79 -1.64
N MET A 85 -3.38 2.38 -2.86
CA MET A 85 -4.54 2.88 -3.56
C MET A 85 -5.23 1.78 -4.36
N ILE A 86 -6.52 1.87 -4.45
CA ILE A 86 -7.34 1.05 -5.35
C ILE A 86 -7.97 1.98 -6.38
N ASP A 87 -7.91 1.58 -7.65
CA ASP A 87 -8.51 2.34 -8.73
C ASP A 87 -10.00 2.55 -8.47
N ARG A 88 -10.49 3.75 -8.77
CA ARG A 88 -11.87 4.16 -8.48
C ARG A 88 -12.92 3.19 -9.02
N ALA A 89 -12.65 2.54 -10.16
CA ALA A 89 -13.54 1.57 -10.76
C ALA A 89 -13.66 0.27 -9.97
N HIS A 90 -12.75 0.02 -9.04
CA HIS A 90 -12.62 -1.24 -8.30
C HIS A 90 -12.76 -1.08 -6.77
N GLN A 91 -13.14 0.10 -6.31
CA GLN A 91 -13.31 0.35 -4.87
C GLN A 91 -14.58 -0.28 -4.31
N ARG A 92 -14.64 -0.39 -2.97
CA ARG A 92 -15.77 -0.97 -2.22
C ARG A 92 -16.01 -2.45 -2.49
N LYS A 93 -14.97 -3.17 -2.89
CA LYS A 93 -15.01 -4.63 -3.14
C LYS A 93 -14.09 -5.40 -2.20
N GLY A 94 -13.47 -4.74 -1.23
CA GLY A 94 -12.56 -5.38 -0.26
C GLY A 94 -11.13 -5.56 -0.75
N TYR A 95 -10.75 -5.00 -1.88
CA TYR A 95 -9.39 -5.15 -2.42
C TYR A 95 -8.32 -4.45 -1.59
N GLY A 96 -8.62 -3.27 -1.04
CA GLY A 96 -7.68 -2.57 -0.18
C GLY A 96 -7.30 -3.38 1.05
N ARG A 97 -8.28 -3.99 1.70
CA ARG A 97 -8.06 -4.87 2.84
C ARG A 97 -7.27 -6.12 2.45
N ALA A 98 -7.63 -6.75 1.34
CA ALA A 98 -6.94 -7.95 0.85
C ALA A 98 -5.47 -7.63 0.51
N ALA A 99 -5.22 -6.50 -0.14
CA ALA A 99 -3.86 -6.07 -0.49
C ALA A 99 -3.02 -5.80 0.76
N LEU A 100 -3.57 -5.10 1.74
CA LEU A 100 -2.86 -4.79 2.98
C LEU A 100 -2.56 -6.07 3.77
N LYS A 101 -3.51 -6.99 3.87
CA LYS A 101 -3.30 -8.29 4.52
C LYS A 101 -2.20 -9.09 3.82
N GLU A 102 -2.19 -9.14 2.50
CA GLU A 102 -1.17 -9.88 1.74
C GLU A 102 0.21 -9.25 1.92
N LEU A 103 0.30 -7.92 1.90
CA LEU A 103 1.56 -7.24 2.13
C LEU A 103 2.08 -7.48 3.55
N ILE A 104 1.22 -7.41 4.56
CA ILE A 104 1.59 -7.72 5.94
C ILE A 104 2.15 -9.15 6.03
N ARG A 105 1.49 -10.11 5.39
CA ARG A 105 1.96 -11.50 5.35
C ARG A 105 3.37 -11.59 4.77
N ARG A 106 3.63 -10.93 3.66
CA ARG A 106 4.95 -10.92 3.02
C ARG A 106 6.01 -10.26 3.88
N LEU A 107 5.69 -9.12 4.48
CA LEU A 107 6.64 -8.41 5.34
C LEU A 107 7.02 -9.23 6.58
N ARG A 108 6.10 -10.01 7.13
CA ARG A 108 6.38 -10.91 8.25
C ARG A 108 7.33 -12.05 7.89
N LEU A 109 7.44 -12.40 6.62
CA LEU A 109 8.38 -13.42 6.14
C LEU A 109 9.79 -12.87 5.93
N GLU A 110 9.98 -11.56 5.91
CA GLU A 110 11.28 -10.94 5.74
C GLU A 110 12.03 -10.93 7.07
N PRO A 111 13.23 -11.58 7.14
CA PRO A 111 13.97 -11.72 8.40
C PRO A 111 14.36 -10.39 9.05
N GLU A 112 14.59 -9.34 8.24
CA GLU A 112 14.97 -8.03 8.73
C GLU A 112 13.81 -7.21 9.28
N VAL A 113 12.55 -7.62 9.06
CA VAL A 113 11.39 -6.87 9.53
C VAL A 113 11.06 -7.26 10.96
N GLU A 114 11.19 -6.31 11.86
CA GLU A 114 10.84 -6.44 13.28
C GLU A 114 9.50 -5.79 13.60
N MET A 115 9.11 -4.78 12.80
CA MET A 115 7.88 -4.03 13.00
C MET A 115 7.30 -3.63 11.65
N ILE A 116 5.99 -3.64 11.55
CA ILE A 116 5.27 -3.15 10.39
C ILE A 116 4.56 -1.84 10.78
N ALA A 117 4.70 -0.82 9.96
CA ALA A 117 4.14 0.48 10.22
C ALA A 117 3.56 1.10 8.96
N THR A 118 2.72 2.09 9.15
CA THR A 118 2.14 2.89 8.08
C THR A 118 1.76 4.26 8.60
N ARG A 119 1.26 5.11 7.72
CA ARG A 119 0.70 6.41 8.07
C ARG A 119 -0.46 6.73 7.16
N HIS A 120 -1.33 7.61 7.62
CA HIS A 120 -2.39 8.19 6.81
C HIS A 120 -2.66 9.62 7.26
N ARG A 121 -3.31 10.39 6.41
CA ARG A 121 -3.78 11.72 6.79
C ARG A 121 -4.83 11.60 7.90
N HIS A 122 -4.81 12.54 8.85
CA HIS A 122 -5.74 12.53 9.99
C HIS A 122 -7.20 12.49 9.57
N ASP A 123 -7.53 13.01 8.40
CA ASP A 123 -8.89 13.09 7.86
C ASP A 123 -9.22 11.95 6.86
N ASN A 124 -8.30 11.00 6.68
CA ASN A 124 -8.54 9.82 5.85
C ASN A 124 -9.25 8.73 6.67
N SER A 125 -10.55 8.90 6.88
CA SER A 125 -11.35 8.00 7.70
C SER A 125 -11.42 6.56 7.15
N PRO A 126 -11.54 6.33 5.84
CA PRO A 126 -11.54 4.97 5.31
C PRO A 126 -10.23 4.22 5.61
N MET A 127 -9.07 4.87 5.48
CA MET A 127 -7.79 4.25 5.80
C MET A 127 -7.64 4.01 7.29
N ALA A 128 -8.08 4.95 8.12
CA ALA A 128 -8.08 4.79 9.57
C ALA A 128 -8.90 3.56 10.00
N ALA A 129 -10.10 3.41 9.46
CA ALA A 129 -10.98 2.27 9.75
C ALA A 129 -10.36 0.95 9.29
N LEU A 130 -9.76 0.94 8.10
CA LEU A 130 -9.08 -0.24 7.56
C LEU A 130 -7.92 -0.68 8.45
N CYS A 131 -7.05 0.24 8.82
CA CYS A 131 -5.91 -0.06 9.69
C CYS A 131 -6.37 -0.54 11.07
N HIS A 132 -7.37 0.11 11.66
CA HIS A 132 -7.93 -0.32 12.93
C HIS A 132 -8.46 -1.75 12.85
N SER A 133 -9.18 -2.08 11.78
CA SER A 133 -9.75 -3.43 11.58
C SER A 133 -8.68 -4.52 11.46
N LEU A 134 -7.45 -4.16 11.08
CA LEU A 134 -6.33 -5.08 10.95
C LEU A 134 -5.42 -5.11 12.17
N GLY A 135 -5.76 -4.35 13.21
CA GLY A 135 -5.03 -4.37 14.47
C GLY A 135 -3.93 -3.35 14.63
N PHE A 136 -3.82 -2.40 13.70
CA PHE A 136 -2.86 -1.30 13.86
C PHE A 136 -3.24 -0.43 15.07
N VAL A 137 -2.22 0.05 15.76
CA VAL A 137 -2.35 0.94 16.91
C VAL A 137 -1.49 2.18 16.70
N ALA A 138 -1.77 3.23 17.45
CA ALA A 138 -1.01 4.47 17.36
C ALA A 138 0.49 4.22 17.61
N TRP A 139 1.32 4.86 16.80
CA TRP A 139 2.78 4.79 16.92
C TRP A 139 3.31 6.18 17.25
N HIS A 140 3.70 6.35 18.51
CA HIS A 140 4.28 7.59 19.02
C HIS A 140 5.78 7.53 18.81
N ARG A 141 6.24 8.13 17.74
CA ARG A 141 7.63 8.10 17.29
C ARG A 141 8.25 9.48 17.50
N GLU A 142 9.50 9.52 17.99
CA GLU A 142 10.26 10.78 18.03
C GLU A 142 10.52 11.28 16.61
N GLY A 143 10.55 12.61 16.46
CA GLY A 143 10.82 13.25 15.17
C GLY A 143 9.59 13.44 14.29
N ILE A 144 8.41 12.97 14.72
CA ILE A 144 7.16 13.26 14.01
C ILE A 144 6.66 14.62 14.44
N ASP A 145 6.47 15.51 13.46
CA ASP A 145 5.82 16.79 13.72
C ASP A 145 4.34 16.57 14.02
N PRO A 146 3.84 16.91 15.23
CA PRO A 146 2.42 16.74 15.56
C PRO A 146 1.50 17.59 14.69
N ASN A 147 2.03 18.60 14.00
CA ASN A 147 1.28 19.47 13.10
C ASN A 147 1.34 19.04 11.64
N SER A 148 1.96 17.91 11.33
CA SER A 148 2.11 17.41 9.95
C SER A 148 0.79 17.00 9.31
N GLY A 149 -0.25 16.73 10.13
CA GLY A 149 -1.52 16.19 9.65
C GLY A 149 -1.49 14.70 9.37
N GLU A 150 -0.39 14.02 9.67
CA GLU A 150 -0.23 12.58 9.49
C GLU A 150 -0.40 11.83 10.81
N ILE A 151 -1.08 10.70 10.75
CA ILE A 151 -1.21 9.75 11.85
C ILE A 151 -0.32 8.56 11.55
N TYR A 152 0.61 8.25 12.46
CA TYR A 152 1.51 7.10 12.34
C TYR A 152 0.96 5.94 13.15
N LEU A 153 0.98 4.76 12.53
CA LEU A 153 0.44 3.53 13.11
C LEU A 153 1.47 2.41 13.02
N ARG A 154 1.43 1.50 13.97
CA ARG A 154 2.21 0.27 13.95
C ARG A 154 1.32 -0.94 14.19
N LEU A 155 1.75 -2.06 13.65
CA LEU A 155 1.10 -3.33 13.90
C LEU A 155 1.88 -4.05 15.00
N PRO A 156 1.25 -4.39 16.15
CA PRO A 156 1.92 -5.14 17.20
C PRO A 156 2.46 -6.46 16.68
N ALA A 157 3.59 -6.91 17.24
CA ALA A 157 4.17 -8.19 16.88
C ALA A 157 3.18 -9.32 17.17
N GLU A 158 3.14 -10.31 16.30
CA GLU A 158 2.40 -11.53 16.57
C GLU A 158 3.07 -12.30 17.71
N ARG A 159 2.24 -12.83 18.57
CA ARG A 159 2.68 -13.70 19.63
C ARG A 159 2.34 -15.16 19.31
#